data_f66b2c8a1c744b0359eed10b3bf16248
#
_entry.id   f66b2c8a1c744b0359eed10b3bf16248
#
_cell.length_a   1.000
_cell.length_b   1.000
_cell.length_c   1.000
_cell.angle_alpha   90.00
_cell.angle_beta   90.00
_cell.angle_gamma   90.00
#
_symmetry.space_group_name_H-M   'P 1'
#
loop_
_entity.id
_entity.type
_entity.pdbx_description
1 polymer ?
#
loop_
_entity_poly.entity_id
_entity_poly.type
_entity_poly.pdbx_seq_one_letter_code
_entity_poly.pdbx_strand_id
1 'polypeptide(L)'
;IPDYIRMIMADYVCAMQDDNDTMAALRRYFTGQSMQTAIAAMPFRSAKKYGGVSFYEDETYLLGAPEILLAACPEKDRFLPQAEEWSAKGCRVLLLALYDGKLDDEALTAEMMPLALILLSNKIRPEAPQTFAYFAQQGVRTKVISGDNPLTVSEVARRAGIPDAEKFVDARTLKTDAELAKAAEEMTVFGRVTPDQKKKLVAAMKRAGHTVAMTGDGVNDVLALREADCSIAMASGSGVACQASHIVLLDSQFSALPSVVAEGRRVINNIERSASLYLVKNIFTFVLSLITLFFTLPYPYTPAQLSLVNALTIGIPSFVLAMEPNENRISGKFMRNVIFRALPAALTDLVLVVGVMLFYLAFHIREEMLSTICTGIMGVVGLLMVYQTSQPFNKLRKAMMIGLTAVFALCYFFLPNLFTLSALDNPSLLILVVLGLLAFSVMFVCRKGLNAAKAQLSQGRRPLRRRKREDGRQ
;
A
#
# COMPACT_ATOMS: atom_id res chain seq x y z
N ILE A 1 15.54 35.79 -25.87
CA ILE A 1 16.72 35.73 -24.98
C ILE A 1 17.81 36.46 -25.72
N PRO A 2 18.49 37.47 -25.10
CA PRO A 2 19.64 38.13 -25.69
C PRO A 2 20.75 37.13 -26.06
N ASP A 3 21.46 37.38 -27.18
CA ASP A 3 22.44 36.40 -27.69
C ASP A 3 23.61 36.19 -26.72
N TYR A 4 24.02 37.23 -25.97
CA TYR A 4 25.06 37.06 -24.96
C TYR A 4 24.68 36.12 -23.82
N ILE A 5 23.40 36.10 -23.38
CA ILE A 5 22.91 35.15 -22.38
C ILE A 5 22.92 33.71 -22.93
N ARG A 6 22.60 33.56 -24.24
CA ARG A 6 22.69 32.23 -24.89
C ARG A 6 24.10 31.71 -24.93
N MET A 7 25.07 32.57 -25.23
CA MET A 7 26.49 32.20 -25.27
C MET A 7 26.97 31.80 -23.88
N ILE A 8 26.73 32.63 -22.87
CA ILE A 8 27.11 32.35 -21.49
C ILE A 8 26.50 31.01 -21.01
N MET A 9 25.21 30.79 -21.30
CA MET A 9 24.55 29.53 -20.91
C MET A 9 25.07 28.34 -21.68
N ALA A 10 25.42 28.47 -22.97
CA ALA A 10 26.02 27.39 -23.74
C ALA A 10 27.39 26.99 -23.15
N ASP A 11 28.24 27.98 -22.85
CA ASP A 11 29.54 27.75 -22.21
C ASP A 11 29.36 27.13 -20.82
N TYR A 12 28.43 27.67 -20.03
CA TYR A 12 28.11 27.16 -18.69
C TYR A 12 27.70 25.67 -18.71
N VAL A 13 26.73 25.29 -19.57
CA VAL A 13 26.23 23.90 -19.61
C VAL A 13 27.25 22.91 -20.20
N CYS A 14 28.16 23.37 -21.05
CA CYS A 14 29.28 22.59 -21.56
C CYS A 14 30.33 22.32 -20.47
N ALA A 15 30.60 23.29 -19.62
CA ALA A 15 31.59 23.18 -18.54
C ALA A 15 31.11 22.32 -17.36
N MET A 16 29.80 22.25 -17.11
CA MET A 16 29.23 21.52 -15.98
C MET A 16 29.12 20.02 -16.27
N GLN A 17 29.54 19.20 -15.30
CA GLN A 17 29.47 17.74 -15.38
C GLN A 17 28.22 17.15 -14.71
N ASP A 18 27.33 18.01 -14.18
CA ASP A 18 26.11 17.55 -13.52
C ASP A 18 25.24 16.72 -14.47
N ASP A 19 24.85 15.53 -14.03
CA ASP A 19 23.94 14.63 -14.74
C ASP A 19 22.59 14.56 -14.02
N ASN A 20 21.82 15.66 -14.14
CA ASN A 20 20.47 15.74 -13.60
C ASN A 20 19.49 16.32 -14.64
N ASP A 21 18.19 16.08 -14.46
CA ASP A 21 17.14 16.49 -15.41
C ASP A 21 17.16 18.00 -15.72
N THR A 22 17.52 18.83 -14.76
CA THR A 22 17.64 20.29 -14.94
C THR A 22 18.76 20.61 -15.91
N MET A 23 19.95 20.06 -15.71
CA MET A 23 21.09 20.26 -16.59
C MET A 23 20.85 19.66 -17.97
N ALA A 24 20.20 18.47 -18.04
CA ALA A 24 19.79 17.87 -19.30
C ALA A 24 18.81 18.75 -20.09
N ALA A 25 17.86 19.40 -19.42
CA ALA A 25 16.94 20.34 -20.06
C ALA A 25 17.65 21.59 -20.54
N LEU A 26 18.58 22.14 -19.75
CA LEU A 26 19.39 23.29 -20.11
C LEU A 26 20.29 22.98 -21.32
N ARG A 27 20.98 21.84 -21.35
CA ARG A 27 21.80 21.40 -22.49
C ARG A 27 20.99 21.24 -23.79
N ARG A 28 19.74 20.77 -23.70
CA ARG A 28 18.85 20.65 -24.87
C ARG A 28 18.43 22.02 -25.43
N TYR A 29 18.28 23.01 -24.58
CA TYR A 29 17.80 24.32 -24.98
C TYR A 29 18.94 25.26 -25.41
N PHE A 30 20.03 25.28 -24.67
CA PHE A 30 21.21 26.09 -24.94
C PHE A 30 22.25 25.28 -25.72
N THR A 31 21.91 24.99 -26.97
CA THR A 31 22.80 24.28 -27.90
C THR A 31 23.74 25.30 -28.56
N GLY A 32 25.05 25.13 -28.41
CA GLY A 32 26.08 25.93 -29.02
C GLY A 32 27.45 25.28 -28.86
N GLN A 33 28.42 25.68 -29.70
CA GLN A 33 29.81 25.32 -29.44
C GLN A 33 30.32 26.23 -28.30
N SER A 34 30.95 25.61 -27.30
CA SER A 34 31.60 26.40 -26.24
C SER A 34 32.69 27.25 -26.83
N MET A 35 32.62 28.56 -26.55
CA MET A 35 33.60 29.54 -27.00
C MET A 35 34.67 29.80 -25.94
N GLN A 36 34.41 29.49 -24.69
CA GLN A 36 35.31 29.75 -23.57
C GLN A 36 35.73 28.45 -22.89
N THR A 37 36.97 28.40 -22.44
CA THR A 37 37.46 27.25 -21.63
C THR A 37 37.24 27.55 -20.16
N ALA A 38 36.55 26.66 -19.46
CA ALA A 38 36.34 26.78 -18.01
C ALA A 38 37.67 26.55 -17.27
N ILE A 39 38.01 27.44 -16.34
CA ILE A 39 39.13 27.30 -15.43
C ILE A 39 38.74 26.52 -14.18
N ALA A 40 37.54 26.77 -13.65
CA ALA A 40 36.96 26.03 -12.52
C ALA A 40 35.48 25.83 -12.71
N ALA A 41 34.98 24.68 -12.26
CA ALA A 41 33.54 24.38 -12.24
C ALA A 41 33.17 23.75 -10.87
N MET A 42 32.15 24.32 -10.24
CA MET A 42 31.55 23.84 -9.01
C MET A 42 30.19 23.25 -9.32
N PRO A 43 30.01 21.92 -9.17
CA PRO A 43 28.74 21.27 -9.41
C PRO A 43 27.64 21.82 -8.49
N PHE A 44 26.38 21.69 -8.92
CA PHE A 44 25.23 22.08 -8.11
C PHE A 44 25.21 21.30 -6.79
N ARG A 45 25.22 21.99 -5.66
CA ARG A 45 25.13 21.37 -4.32
C ARG A 45 23.77 21.67 -3.70
N SER A 46 23.06 20.61 -3.33
CA SER A 46 21.74 20.73 -2.69
C SER A 46 21.74 21.54 -1.39
N ALA A 47 22.86 21.55 -0.67
CA ALA A 47 23.05 22.37 0.53
C ALA A 47 23.19 23.86 0.24
N LYS A 48 23.93 24.20 -0.83
CA LYS A 48 24.18 25.60 -1.26
C LYS A 48 23.09 26.14 -2.18
N LYS A 49 22.36 25.29 -2.89
CA LYS A 49 21.30 25.61 -3.87
C LYS A 49 21.78 26.37 -5.10
N TYR A 50 23.06 26.32 -5.39
CA TYR A 50 23.67 26.88 -6.61
C TYR A 50 24.88 26.05 -7.04
N GLY A 51 25.27 26.21 -8.30
CA GLY A 51 26.54 25.79 -8.89
C GLY A 51 27.16 26.95 -9.65
N GLY A 52 28.40 26.82 -10.07
CA GLY A 52 29.10 27.90 -10.74
C GLY A 52 30.22 27.45 -11.68
N VAL A 53 30.60 28.34 -12.63
CA VAL A 53 31.68 28.13 -13.55
C VAL A 53 32.51 29.43 -13.64
N SER A 54 33.83 29.34 -13.55
CA SER A 54 34.75 30.45 -13.82
C SER A 54 35.42 30.23 -15.17
N PHE A 55 35.42 31.26 -15.99
CA PHE A 55 36.07 31.29 -17.30
C PHE A 55 37.32 32.17 -17.27
N TYR A 56 37.97 32.34 -18.40
CA TYR A 56 39.13 33.19 -18.55
C TYR A 56 38.80 34.65 -18.16
N GLU A 57 39.74 35.38 -17.61
CA GLU A 57 39.60 36.78 -17.14
C GLU A 57 38.77 36.98 -15.87
N ASP A 58 38.73 36.00 -14.98
CA ASP A 58 38.04 36.06 -13.67
C ASP A 58 36.50 36.23 -13.74
N GLU A 59 35.87 35.96 -14.90
CA GLU A 59 34.41 35.95 -15.02
C GLU A 59 33.83 34.65 -14.39
N THR A 60 33.13 34.79 -13.27
CA THR A 60 32.48 33.69 -12.58
C THR A 60 30.96 33.81 -12.74
N TYR A 61 30.34 32.79 -13.31
CA TYR A 61 28.89 32.71 -13.44
C TYR A 61 28.31 31.70 -12.47
N LEU A 62 27.28 32.11 -11.71
CA LEU A 62 26.52 31.30 -10.81
C LEU A 62 25.13 31.03 -11.36
N LEU A 63 24.67 29.81 -11.24
CA LEU A 63 23.30 29.41 -11.57
C LEU A 63 22.67 28.70 -10.37
N GLY A 64 21.55 29.23 -9.86
CA GLY A 64 20.95 28.64 -8.65
C GLY A 64 19.61 29.24 -8.26
N ALA A 65 19.19 28.96 -7.03
CA ALA A 65 17.94 29.43 -6.48
C ALA A 65 17.97 30.97 -6.30
N PRO A 66 16.99 31.72 -6.87
CA PRO A 66 16.97 33.17 -6.83
C PRO A 66 17.06 33.75 -5.42
N GLU A 67 16.38 33.14 -4.46
CA GLU A 67 16.37 33.60 -3.07
C GLU A 67 17.70 33.46 -2.34
N ILE A 68 18.58 32.57 -2.82
CA ILE A 68 19.92 32.38 -2.26
C ILE A 68 20.89 33.37 -2.91
N LEU A 69 20.89 33.44 -4.24
CA LEU A 69 21.80 34.30 -4.98
C LEU A 69 21.46 35.79 -4.81
N LEU A 70 20.17 36.13 -4.70
CA LEU A 70 19.75 37.52 -4.48
C LEU A 70 19.86 37.99 -3.02
N ALA A 71 20.19 37.11 -2.07
CA ALA A 71 20.27 37.49 -0.65
C ALA A 71 21.30 38.64 -0.40
N ALA A 72 22.40 38.64 -1.15
CA ALA A 72 23.49 39.65 -1.08
C ALA A 72 23.47 40.63 -2.26
N CYS A 73 22.41 40.69 -3.08
CA CYS A 73 22.35 41.48 -4.29
C CYS A 73 21.56 42.79 -4.08
N PRO A 74 22.03 43.95 -4.52
CA PRO A 74 21.28 45.19 -4.44
C PRO A 74 19.99 45.21 -5.26
N GLU A 75 19.92 44.44 -6.36
CA GLU A 75 18.76 44.37 -7.24
C GLU A 75 17.71 43.32 -6.79
N LYS A 76 17.78 42.82 -5.57
CA LYS A 76 16.89 41.83 -5.00
C LYS A 76 15.42 42.19 -5.18
N ASP A 77 15.06 43.45 -4.89
CA ASP A 77 13.67 43.92 -4.93
C ASP A 77 13.07 43.93 -6.34
N ARG A 78 13.92 43.93 -7.39
CA ARG A 78 13.51 43.87 -8.79
C ARG A 78 13.30 42.41 -9.27
N PHE A 79 14.21 41.53 -8.95
CA PHE A 79 14.21 40.15 -9.50
C PHE A 79 13.42 39.14 -8.65
N LEU A 80 13.39 39.32 -7.33
CA LEU A 80 12.72 38.38 -6.44
C LEU A 80 11.21 38.31 -6.67
N PRO A 81 10.46 39.45 -6.82
CA PRO A 81 9.03 39.38 -7.12
C PRO A 81 8.73 38.71 -8.46
N GLN A 82 9.58 38.92 -9.49
CA GLN A 82 9.43 38.27 -10.78
C GLN A 82 9.65 36.72 -10.66
N ALA A 83 10.66 36.31 -9.89
CA ALA A 83 10.92 34.90 -9.64
C ALA A 83 9.78 34.25 -8.89
N GLU A 84 9.17 34.92 -7.91
CA GLU A 84 8.01 34.48 -7.18
C GLU A 84 6.76 34.36 -8.08
N GLU A 85 6.52 35.34 -8.95
CA GLU A 85 5.41 35.31 -9.91
C GLU A 85 5.49 34.07 -10.83
N TRP A 86 6.68 33.79 -11.39
CA TRP A 86 6.87 32.62 -12.24
C TRP A 86 6.81 31.31 -11.46
N SER A 87 7.30 31.32 -10.22
CA SER A 87 7.16 30.17 -9.32
C SER A 87 5.69 29.87 -8.99
N ALA A 88 4.88 30.93 -8.79
CA ALA A 88 3.43 30.79 -8.58
C ALA A 88 2.69 30.24 -9.82
N LYS A 89 3.27 30.43 -11.02
CA LYS A 89 2.80 29.82 -12.27
C LYS A 89 3.27 28.36 -12.47
N GLY A 90 3.99 27.80 -11.48
CA GLY A 90 4.46 26.41 -11.51
C GLY A 90 5.77 26.20 -12.28
N CYS A 91 6.50 27.27 -12.58
CA CYS A 91 7.83 27.19 -13.19
C CYS A 91 8.90 27.04 -12.11
N ARG A 92 9.87 26.17 -12.34
CA ARG A 92 11.12 26.18 -11.58
C ARG A 92 11.97 27.34 -12.10
N VAL A 93 12.28 28.28 -11.22
CA VAL A 93 13.04 29.49 -11.57
C VAL A 93 14.47 29.34 -11.08
N LEU A 94 15.44 29.54 -11.98
CA LEU A 94 16.85 29.64 -11.65
C LEU A 94 17.31 31.05 -12.01
N LEU A 95 18.23 31.61 -11.22
CA LEU A 95 18.90 32.88 -11.51
C LEU A 95 20.28 32.56 -12.07
N LEU A 96 20.59 33.15 -13.23
CA LEU A 96 21.96 33.31 -13.73
C LEU A 96 22.49 34.65 -13.25
N ALA A 97 23.64 34.65 -12.57
CA ALA A 97 24.30 35.85 -12.07
C ALA A 97 25.80 35.84 -12.37
N LEU A 98 26.35 36.98 -12.64
CA LEU A 98 27.80 37.22 -12.64
C LEU A 98 28.25 37.50 -11.22
N TYR A 99 29.30 36.85 -10.76
CA TYR A 99 29.85 36.96 -9.42
C TYR A 99 31.28 37.43 -9.47
N ASP A 100 31.56 38.55 -8.82
CA ASP A 100 32.89 39.16 -8.75
C ASP A 100 33.76 38.54 -7.66
N GLY A 101 33.85 37.19 -7.70
CA GLY A 101 34.58 36.40 -6.72
C GLY A 101 35.03 35.05 -7.25
N LYS A 102 35.89 34.37 -6.49
CA LYS A 102 36.38 33.05 -6.84
C LYS A 102 35.40 31.95 -6.45
N LEU A 103 35.35 30.89 -7.26
CA LEU A 103 34.63 29.65 -6.91
C LEU A 103 35.42 28.91 -5.85
N ASP A 104 35.08 29.13 -4.60
CA ASP A 104 35.57 28.38 -3.46
C ASP A 104 34.42 27.74 -2.67
N ASP A 105 34.76 26.99 -1.63
CA ASP A 105 33.75 26.37 -0.77
C ASP A 105 33.20 27.29 0.33
N GLU A 106 33.59 28.55 0.31
CA GLU A 106 33.21 29.58 1.29
C GLU A 106 31.86 30.24 0.92
N ALA A 107 31.40 31.12 1.80
CA ALA A 107 30.18 31.88 1.58
C ALA A 107 30.36 32.94 0.48
N LEU A 108 29.29 33.22 -0.28
CA LEU A 108 29.29 34.29 -1.29
C LEU A 108 29.45 35.65 -0.59
N THR A 109 30.64 36.27 -0.72
CA THR A 109 31.00 37.53 -0.03
C THR A 109 31.20 38.69 -0.98
N ALA A 110 31.40 38.43 -2.28
CA ALA A 110 31.63 39.44 -3.29
C ALA A 110 30.33 39.93 -3.94
N GLU A 111 30.41 41.00 -4.71
CA GLU A 111 29.27 41.57 -5.44
C GLU A 111 28.74 40.58 -6.47
N MET A 112 27.41 40.65 -6.66
CA MET A 112 26.70 39.77 -7.59
C MET A 112 25.78 40.61 -8.46
N MET A 113 25.89 40.42 -9.77
CA MET A 113 25.03 41.07 -10.76
C MET A 113 24.08 40.03 -11.38
N PRO A 114 22.76 40.14 -11.15
CA PRO A 114 21.78 39.24 -11.76
C PRO A 114 21.67 39.53 -13.26
N LEU A 115 21.78 38.49 -14.08
CA LEU A 115 21.75 38.58 -15.53
C LEU A 115 20.42 38.15 -16.14
N ALA A 116 19.89 36.98 -15.72
CA ALA A 116 18.69 36.45 -16.29
C ALA A 116 17.98 35.45 -15.34
N LEU A 117 16.65 35.40 -15.42
CA LEU A 117 15.84 34.30 -14.85
C LEU A 117 15.65 33.22 -15.91
N ILE A 118 16.05 32.00 -15.57
CA ILE A 118 15.88 30.83 -16.41
C ILE A 118 14.66 30.08 -15.89
N LEU A 119 13.64 29.91 -16.75
CA LEU A 119 12.37 29.31 -16.41
C LEU A 119 12.30 27.89 -16.95
N LEU A 120 12.10 26.93 -16.08
CA LEU A 120 11.89 25.53 -16.44
C LEU A 120 10.46 25.14 -16.09
N SER A 121 9.74 24.60 -17.07
CA SER A 121 8.38 24.14 -16.86
C SER A 121 8.35 22.62 -16.76
N ASN A 122 7.81 22.08 -15.68
CA ASN A 122 7.58 20.66 -15.54
C ASN A 122 6.32 20.26 -16.32
N LYS A 123 6.50 19.37 -17.29
CA LYS A 123 5.37 18.75 -17.99
C LYS A 123 4.71 17.71 -17.08
N ILE A 124 3.46 17.98 -16.70
CA ILE A 124 2.69 16.99 -15.93
C ILE A 124 2.37 15.80 -16.81
N ARG A 125 2.59 14.60 -16.30
CA ARG A 125 2.25 13.37 -17.00
C ARG A 125 0.72 13.30 -17.19
N PRO A 126 0.21 12.94 -18.39
CA PRO A 126 -1.23 12.93 -18.67
C PRO A 126 -2.03 12.06 -17.71
N GLU A 127 -1.43 10.97 -17.21
CA GLU A 127 -2.08 9.98 -16.34
C GLU A 127 -2.13 10.42 -14.86
N ALA A 128 -1.37 11.46 -14.47
CA ALA A 128 -1.25 11.87 -13.08
C ALA A 128 -2.60 12.26 -12.44
N PRO A 129 -3.47 13.08 -13.06
CA PRO A 129 -4.74 13.45 -12.46
C PRO A 129 -5.64 12.24 -12.19
N GLN A 130 -5.69 11.30 -13.13
CA GLN A 130 -6.49 10.08 -12.97
C GLN A 130 -5.96 9.19 -11.83
N THR A 131 -4.64 9.08 -11.72
CA THR A 131 -3.98 8.29 -10.66
C THR A 131 -4.26 8.88 -9.28
N PHE A 132 -4.14 10.20 -9.11
CA PHE A 132 -4.44 10.85 -7.83
C PHE A 132 -5.94 10.82 -7.49
N ALA A 133 -6.82 10.96 -8.48
CA ALA A 133 -8.26 10.79 -8.29
C ALA A 133 -8.60 9.37 -7.80
N TYR A 134 -7.96 8.33 -8.36
CA TYR A 134 -8.12 6.97 -7.86
C TYR A 134 -7.72 6.84 -6.39
N PHE A 135 -6.56 7.36 -5.98
CA PHE A 135 -6.13 7.30 -4.57
C PHE A 135 -7.07 8.06 -3.64
N ALA A 136 -7.55 9.24 -4.04
CA ALA A 136 -8.52 10.01 -3.27
C ALA A 136 -9.82 9.21 -3.07
N GLN A 137 -10.37 8.56 -4.11
CA GLN A 137 -11.54 7.68 -4.02
C GLN A 137 -11.30 6.49 -3.09
N GLN A 138 -10.06 5.99 -3.00
CA GLN A 138 -9.68 4.94 -2.06
C GLN A 138 -9.50 5.44 -0.62
N GLY A 139 -9.69 6.73 -0.36
CA GLY A 139 -9.51 7.35 0.95
C GLY A 139 -8.04 7.51 1.36
N VAL A 140 -7.13 7.52 0.38
CA VAL A 140 -5.70 7.81 0.59
C VAL A 140 -5.49 9.32 0.53
N ARG A 141 -4.87 9.88 1.56
CA ARG A 141 -4.44 11.27 1.57
C ARG A 141 -3.05 11.38 0.95
N THR A 142 -2.96 12.01 -0.21
CA THR A 142 -1.70 12.26 -0.89
C THR A 142 -1.03 13.48 -0.29
N LYS A 143 0.28 13.39 -0.01
CA LYS A 143 1.12 14.50 0.43
C LYS A 143 2.33 14.61 -0.49
N VAL A 144 2.74 15.84 -0.78
CA VAL A 144 3.90 16.13 -1.64
C VAL A 144 5.02 16.71 -0.79
N ILE A 145 6.20 16.09 -0.84
CA ILE A 145 7.35 16.45 -0.04
C ILE A 145 8.53 16.71 -0.99
N SER A 146 8.88 17.99 -1.20
CA SER A 146 9.91 18.38 -2.16
C SER A 146 10.99 19.27 -1.52
N GLY A 147 12.19 19.23 -2.10
CA GLY A 147 13.26 20.19 -1.81
C GLY A 147 13.09 21.53 -2.52
N ASP A 148 12.13 21.65 -3.44
CA ASP A 148 11.89 22.84 -4.25
C ASP A 148 11.03 23.89 -3.53
N ASN A 149 10.84 25.05 -4.18
CA ASN A 149 10.03 26.15 -3.65
C ASN A 149 8.59 25.69 -3.40
N PRO A 150 7.99 25.95 -2.22
CA PRO A 150 6.65 25.47 -1.87
C PRO A 150 5.54 25.98 -2.80
N LEU A 151 5.64 27.21 -3.33
CA LEU A 151 4.68 27.75 -4.29
C LEU A 151 4.70 26.99 -5.60
N THR A 152 5.90 26.73 -6.15
CA THR A 152 6.07 25.92 -7.36
C THR A 152 5.50 24.51 -7.18
N VAL A 153 5.83 23.86 -6.06
CA VAL A 153 5.37 22.50 -5.75
C VAL A 153 3.86 22.46 -5.58
N SER A 154 3.26 23.47 -4.91
CA SER A 154 1.81 23.60 -4.73
C SER A 154 1.09 23.72 -6.07
N GLU A 155 1.58 24.57 -6.97
CA GLU A 155 0.96 24.74 -8.29
C GLU A 155 1.09 23.49 -9.17
N VAL A 156 2.24 22.82 -9.15
CA VAL A 156 2.43 21.53 -9.84
C VAL A 156 1.49 20.48 -9.27
N ALA A 157 1.35 20.39 -7.94
CA ALA A 157 0.43 19.46 -7.27
C ALA A 157 -1.04 19.73 -7.64
N ARG A 158 -1.43 21.02 -7.68
CA ARG A 158 -2.78 21.44 -8.11
C ARG A 158 -3.07 21.04 -9.56
N ARG A 159 -2.14 21.30 -10.47
CA ARG A 159 -2.24 20.90 -11.88
C ARG A 159 -2.25 19.39 -12.06
N ALA A 160 -1.61 18.64 -11.18
CA ALA A 160 -1.64 17.18 -11.14
C ALA A 160 -2.92 16.61 -10.54
N GLY A 161 -3.84 17.46 -10.04
CA GLY A 161 -5.13 17.04 -9.48
C GLY A 161 -5.07 16.53 -8.04
N ILE A 162 -4.04 16.91 -7.27
CA ILE A 162 -3.93 16.54 -5.86
C ILE A 162 -4.89 17.42 -5.04
N PRO A 163 -5.80 16.84 -4.25
CA PRO A 163 -6.72 17.60 -3.40
C PRO A 163 -5.97 18.42 -2.34
N ASP A 164 -6.50 19.61 -2.01
CA ASP A 164 -5.94 20.50 -0.97
C ASP A 164 -4.48 20.95 -1.25
N ALA A 165 -4.06 21.00 -2.51
CA ALA A 165 -2.68 21.37 -2.88
C ALA A 165 -2.32 22.80 -2.45
N GLU A 166 -3.30 23.68 -2.24
CA GLU A 166 -3.15 25.04 -1.72
C GLU A 166 -2.71 25.10 -0.25
N LYS A 167 -2.87 23.98 0.50
CA LYS A 167 -2.36 23.85 1.87
C LYS A 167 -0.87 23.50 1.83
N PHE A 168 -0.03 24.48 1.64
CA PHE A 168 1.43 24.29 1.58
C PHE A 168 2.16 24.97 2.71
N VAL A 169 3.39 24.53 2.97
CA VAL A 169 4.28 25.10 3.98
C VAL A 169 5.74 25.05 3.52
N ASP A 170 6.50 26.09 3.87
CA ASP A 170 7.96 26.07 3.76
C ASP A 170 8.57 25.37 4.98
N ALA A 171 9.20 24.21 4.76
CA ALA A 171 9.74 23.38 5.83
C ALA A 171 10.85 24.07 6.64
N ARG A 172 11.45 25.15 6.13
CA ARG A 172 12.44 25.97 6.86
C ARG A 172 11.81 26.71 8.05
N THR A 173 10.50 26.96 8.03
CA THR A 173 9.77 27.58 9.13
C THR A 173 9.45 26.63 10.27
N LEU A 174 9.50 25.32 10.02
CA LEU A 174 9.21 24.27 11.01
C LEU A 174 10.48 23.95 11.81
N LYS A 175 10.60 24.53 13.00
CA LYS A 175 11.79 24.43 13.84
C LYS A 175 11.76 23.27 14.83
N THR A 176 10.56 22.89 15.26
CA THR A 176 10.36 21.86 16.30
C THR A 176 9.67 20.64 15.74
N ASP A 177 9.90 19.47 16.36
CA ASP A 177 9.23 18.24 15.99
C ASP A 177 7.70 18.30 16.21
N ALA A 178 7.24 19.14 17.15
CA ALA A 178 5.82 19.37 17.39
C ALA A 178 5.15 20.16 16.25
N GLU A 179 5.80 21.21 15.75
CA GLU A 179 5.34 21.96 14.56
C GLU A 179 5.31 21.08 13.33
N LEU A 180 6.33 20.24 13.15
CA LEU A 180 6.44 19.31 12.05
C LEU A 180 5.35 18.24 12.10
N ALA A 181 5.02 17.73 13.29
CA ALA A 181 3.92 16.77 13.47
C ALA A 181 2.55 17.41 13.20
N LYS A 182 2.32 18.65 13.63
CA LYS A 182 1.10 19.40 13.32
C LYS A 182 0.96 19.66 11.83
N ALA A 183 2.02 20.13 11.18
CA ALA A 183 2.05 20.38 9.75
C ALA A 183 1.83 19.07 8.95
N ALA A 184 2.38 17.92 9.40
CA ALA A 184 2.17 16.62 8.79
C ALA A 184 0.68 16.22 8.71
N GLU A 185 -0.15 16.64 9.67
CA GLU A 185 -1.60 16.41 9.64
C GLU A 185 -2.36 17.43 8.78
N GLU A 186 -2.03 18.70 8.89
CA GLU A 186 -2.80 19.81 8.33
C GLU A 186 -2.43 20.16 6.90
N MET A 187 -1.14 20.07 6.52
CA MET A 187 -0.63 20.50 5.22
C MET A 187 -0.58 19.36 4.22
N THR A 188 -0.75 19.68 2.94
CA THR A 188 -0.67 18.75 1.82
C THR A 188 0.68 18.82 1.12
N VAL A 189 1.23 20.01 0.97
CA VAL A 189 2.48 20.25 0.24
C VAL A 189 3.55 20.83 1.16
N PHE A 190 4.74 20.24 1.09
CA PHE A 190 5.91 20.64 1.85
C PHE A 190 7.02 20.99 0.87
N GLY A 191 7.46 22.27 0.87
CA GLY A 191 8.57 22.73 0.06
C GLY A 191 9.85 22.93 0.90
N ARG A 192 11.01 22.93 0.25
CA ARG A 192 12.34 23.15 0.86
C ARG A 192 12.67 22.19 1.99
N VAL A 193 12.20 20.96 1.86
CA VAL A 193 12.36 19.91 2.86
C VAL A 193 13.75 19.28 2.75
N THR A 194 14.46 19.18 3.87
CA THR A 194 15.73 18.45 3.96
C THR A 194 15.50 16.92 4.05
N PRO A 195 16.51 16.08 3.73
CA PRO A 195 16.37 14.63 3.87
C PRO A 195 15.98 14.15 5.27
N ASP A 196 16.52 14.80 6.31
CA ASP A 196 16.15 14.48 7.71
C ASP A 196 14.70 14.87 8.02
N GLN A 197 14.26 16.04 7.55
CA GLN A 197 12.86 16.46 7.72
C GLN A 197 11.90 15.53 6.97
N LYS A 198 12.27 14.99 5.78
CA LYS A 198 11.46 13.98 5.07
C LYS A 198 11.22 12.76 5.95
N LYS A 199 12.27 12.22 6.57
CA LYS A 199 12.16 11.11 7.52
C LYS A 199 11.25 11.47 8.69
N LYS A 200 11.46 12.64 9.31
CA LYS A 200 10.66 13.09 10.47
C LYS A 200 9.18 13.27 10.14
N LEU A 201 8.83 13.76 8.94
CA LEU A 201 7.45 13.87 8.45
C LEU A 201 6.79 12.49 8.34
N VAL A 202 7.46 11.51 7.74
CA VAL A 202 6.98 10.13 7.65
C VAL A 202 6.77 9.54 9.04
N ALA A 203 7.76 9.66 9.93
CA ALA A 203 7.68 9.18 11.30
C ALA A 203 6.54 9.86 12.11
N ALA A 204 6.29 11.15 11.88
CA ALA A 204 5.19 11.88 12.52
C ALA A 204 3.82 11.34 12.09
N MET A 205 3.61 11.11 10.78
CA MET A 205 2.38 10.50 10.25
C MET A 205 2.16 9.08 10.82
N LYS A 206 3.21 8.27 10.92
CA LYS A 206 3.13 6.93 11.54
C LYS A 206 2.75 6.99 13.02
N ARG A 207 3.36 7.91 13.79
CA ARG A 207 3.02 8.13 15.21
C ARG A 207 1.57 8.60 15.41
N ALA A 208 1.02 9.33 14.44
CA ALA A 208 -0.40 9.71 14.43
C ALA A 208 -1.35 8.53 14.09
N GLY A 209 -0.81 7.34 13.80
CA GLY A 209 -1.58 6.12 13.54
C GLY A 209 -1.92 5.87 12.08
N HIS A 210 -1.27 6.60 11.16
CA HIS A 210 -1.44 6.38 9.72
C HIS A 210 -0.48 5.29 9.22
N THR A 211 -0.92 4.53 8.22
CA THR A 211 -0.05 3.67 7.42
C THR A 211 0.48 4.52 6.27
N VAL A 212 1.79 4.63 6.15
CA VAL A 212 2.45 5.55 5.23
C VAL A 212 3.15 4.80 4.12
N ALA A 213 2.76 5.08 2.87
CA ALA A 213 3.54 4.70 1.68
C ALA A 213 4.38 5.92 1.25
N MET A 214 5.66 5.71 0.99
CA MET A 214 6.58 6.74 0.49
C MET A 214 7.08 6.37 -0.88
N THR A 215 6.95 7.29 -1.83
CA THR A 215 7.55 7.16 -3.17
C THR A 215 8.69 8.17 -3.32
N GLY A 216 9.83 7.71 -3.79
CA GLY A 216 11.00 8.55 -4.03
C GLY A 216 11.95 7.92 -5.04
N ASP A 217 12.77 8.74 -5.69
CA ASP A 217 13.72 8.33 -6.73
C ASP A 217 15.18 8.76 -6.42
N GLY A 218 15.35 9.69 -5.50
CA GLY A 218 16.64 10.28 -5.17
C GLY A 218 17.31 9.68 -3.94
N VAL A 219 18.63 9.90 -3.85
CA VAL A 219 19.42 9.56 -2.65
C VAL A 219 18.89 10.29 -1.40
N ASN A 220 18.36 11.50 -1.58
CA ASN A 220 17.76 12.33 -0.53
C ASN A 220 16.48 11.74 0.08
N ASP A 221 15.87 10.74 -0.57
CA ASP A 221 14.63 10.09 -0.13
C ASP A 221 14.87 8.82 0.68
N VAL A 222 16.09 8.28 0.66
CA VAL A 222 16.45 6.98 1.26
C VAL A 222 16.07 6.89 2.74
N LEU A 223 16.28 7.94 3.52
CA LEU A 223 15.91 7.97 4.93
C LEU A 223 14.40 7.88 5.15
N ALA A 224 13.62 8.58 4.31
CA ALA A 224 12.17 8.57 4.35
C ALA A 224 11.59 7.24 3.81
N LEU A 225 12.19 6.68 2.75
CA LEU A 225 11.83 5.37 2.19
C LEU A 225 11.99 4.27 3.24
N ARG A 226 13.10 4.25 3.99
CA ARG A 226 13.32 3.28 5.07
C ARG A 226 12.40 3.44 6.26
N GLU A 227 11.94 4.66 6.53
CA GLU A 227 11.03 4.95 7.64
C GLU A 227 9.59 4.53 7.32
N ALA A 228 9.18 4.55 6.06
CA ALA A 228 7.81 4.27 5.62
C ALA A 228 7.39 2.81 5.85
N ASP A 229 6.08 2.57 6.01
CA ASP A 229 5.52 1.21 6.09
C ASP A 229 5.57 0.48 4.74
N CYS A 230 5.48 1.24 3.64
CA CYS A 230 5.69 0.75 2.28
C CYS A 230 6.51 1.77 1.50
N SER A 231 7.64 1.36 0.94
CA SER A 231 8.50 2.23 0.14
C SER A 231 8.52 1.79 -1.32
N ILE A 232 8.48 2.78 -2.22
CA ILE A 232 8.38 2.58 -3.65
C ILE A 232 9.44 3.44 -4.33
N ALA A 233 10.27 2.83 -5.16
CA ALA A 233 11.25 3.54 -5.97
C ALA A 233 10.93 3.43 -7.47
N MET A 234 11.46 4.38 -8.24
CA MET A 234 11.47 4.35 -9.69
C MET A 234 12.77 3.70 -10.16
N ALA A 235 12.71 2.78 -11.14
CA ALA A 235 13.91 2.13 -11.65
C ALA A 235 14.90 3.11 -12.32
N SER A 236 14.38 4.25 -12.86
CA SER A 236 15.20 5.35 -13.37
C SER A 236 15.86 6.21 -12.30
N GLY A 237 15.50 6.00 -11.03
CA GLY A 237 16.07 6.73 -9.90
C GLY A 237 17.43 6.18 -9.44
N SER A 238 17.88 6.64 -8.29
CA SER A 238 19.17 6.20 -7.76
C SER A 238 19.15 4.73 -7.33
N GLY A 239 20.23 3.98 -7.61
CA GLY A 239 20.37 2.58 -7.20
C GLY A 239 20.22 2.39 -5.69
N VAL A 240 20.62 3.37 -4.88
CA VAL A 240 20.46 3.32 -3.42
C VAL A 240 18.99 3.43 -3.01
N ALA A 241 18.19 4.27 -3.68
CA ALA A 241 16.75 4.34 -3.45
C ALA A 241 16.06 3.02 -3.83
N CYS A 242 16.43 2.43 -4.97
CA CYS A 242 15.92 1.13 -5.39
C CYS A 242 16.23 0.03 -4.36
N GLN A 243 17.47 -0.04 -3.85
CA GLN A 243 17.86 -1.03 -2.84
C GLN A 243 17.20 -0.80 -1.47
N ALA A 244 16.84 0.43 -1.15
CA ALA A 244 16.18 0.79 0.11
C ALA A 244 14.65 0.58 0.09
N SER A 245 14.07 0.29 -1.07
CA SER A 245 12.62 0.26 -1.27
C SER A 245 12.06 -1.16 -1.29
N HIS A 246 10.81 -1.32 -0.82
CA HIS A 246 10.08 -2.59 -0.86
C HIS A 246 9.60 -2.94 -2.27
N ILE A 247 9.32 -1.93 -3.09
CA ILE A 247 8.80 -2.08 -4.46
C ILE A 247 9.61 -1.18 -5.38
N VAL A 248 9.98 -1.68 -6.55
CA VAL A 248 10.62 -0.89 -7.62
C VAL A 248 9.73 -0.94 -8.86
N LEU A 249 9.32 0.24 -9.36
CA LEU A 249 8.55 0.37 -10.59
C LEU A 249 9.51 0.37 -11.79
N LEU A 250 9.56 -0.75 -12.51
CA LEU A 250 10.52 -0.96 -13.60
C LEU A 250 10.33 0.04 -14.74
N ASP A 251 9.08 0.35 -15.10
CA ASP A 251 8.76 1.34 -16.13
C ASP A 251 8.85 2.79 -15.62
N SER A 252 9.20 2.99 -14.36
CA SER A 252 9.24 4.31 -13.70
C SER A 252 7.94 5.11 -13.87
N GLN A 253 6.80 4.41 -13.97
CA GLN A 253 5.48 5.00 -14.13
C GLN A 253 4.67 4.90 -12.86
N PHE A 254 4.42 6.05 -12.22
CA PHE A 254 3.56 6.14 -11.04
C PHE A 254 2.13 5.66 -11.29
N SER A 255 1.64 5.74 -12.53
CA SER A 255 0.34 5.25 -12.97
C SER A 255 0.17 3.73 -12.87
N ALA A 256 1.23 2.96 -12.66
CA ALA A 256 1.15 1.52 -12.39
C ALA A 256 0.65 1.19 -10.96
N LEU A 257 0.75 2.13 -10.02
CA LEU A 257 0.39 1.88 -8.61
C LEU A 257 -1.06 1.45 -8.36
N PRO A 258 -2.10 1.95 -9.05
CA PRO A 258 -3.45 1.40 -8.95
C PRO A 258 -3.50 -0.10 -9.19
N SER A 259 -2.79 -0.60 -10.21
CA SER A 259 -2.72 -2.04 -10.53
C SER A 259 -1.98 -2.82 -9.43
N VAL A 260 -0.90 -2.25 -8.86
CA VAL A 260 -0.19 -2.86 -7.72
C VAL A 260 -1.10 -2.98 -6.50
N VAL A 261 -1.91 -1.96 -6.22
CA VAL A 261 -2.88 -1.99 -5.11
C VAL A 261 -3.98 -3.03 -5.38
N ALA A 262 -4.50 -3.11 -6.60
CA ALA A 262 -5.50 -4.10 -7.00
C ALA A 262 -4.97 -5.53 -6.82
N GLU A 263 -3.74 -5.79 -7.28
CA GLU A 263 -3.07 -7.10 -7.11
C GLU A 263 -2.83 -7.44 -5.63
N GLY A 264 -2.34 -6.50 -4.83
CA GLY A 264 -2.18 -6.69 -3.39
C GLY A 264 -3.50 -7.04 -2.69
N ARG A 265 -4.60 -6.40 -3.07
CA ARG A 265 -5.94 -6.73 -2.56
C ARG A 265 -6.39 -8.13 -3.01
N ARG A 266 -6.16 -8.48 -4.27
CA ARG A 266 -6.47 -9.81 -4.79
C ARG A 266 -5.75 -10.89 -3.98
N VAL A 267 -4.46 -10.75 -3.76
CA VAL A 267 -3.65 -11.70 -2.99
C VAL A 267 -4.16 -11.83 -1.55
N ILE A 268 -4.32 -10.73 -0.82
CA ILE A 268 -4.78 -10.75 0.57
C ILE A 268 -6.18 -11.33 0.69
N ASN A 269 -7.14 -10.93 -0.16
CA ASN A 269 -8.49 -11.43 -0.12
C ASN A 269 -8.56 -12.95 -0.42
N ASN A 270 -7.74 -13.42 -1.36
CA ASN A 270 -7.70 -14.83 -1.72
C ASN A 270 -7.03 -15.67 -0.63
N ILE A 271 -5.92 -15.19 -0.04
CA ILE A 271 -5.30 -15.85 1.12
C ILE A 271 -6.26 -15.90 2.31
N GLU A 272 -7.02 -14.80 2.59
CA GLU A 272 -8.02 -14.79 3.67
C GLU A 272 -9.11 -15.83 3.46
N ARG A 273 -9.59 -16.01 2.21
CA ARG A 273 -10.56 -17.05 1.87
C ARG A 273 -10.00 -18.46 2.08
N SER A 274 -8.85 -18.75 1.49
CA SER A 274 -8.21 -20.06 1.60
C SER A 274 -7.85 -20.39 3.04
N ALA A 275 -7.23 -19.46 3.78
CA ALA A 275 -6.90 -19.64 5.18
C ALA A 275 -8.15 -19.94 6.04
N SER A 276 -9.30 -19.32 5.72
CA SER A 276 -10.55 -19.60 6.42
C SER A 276 -11.01 -21.04 6.21
N LEU A 277 -10.91 -21.60 5.00
CA LEU A 277 -11.28 -22.98 4.71
C LEU A 277 -10.37 -23.98 5.45
N TYR A 278 -9.04 -23.74 5.44
CA TYR A 278 -8.09 -24.57 6.18
C TYR A 278 -8.31 -24.51 7.70
N LEU A 279 -8.63 -23.33 8.22
CA LEU A 279 -8.77 -23.13 9.66
C LEU A 279 -10.00 -23.83 10.23
N VAL A 280 -11.10 -23.97 9.47
CA VAL A 280 -12.27 -24.76 9.87
C VAL A 280 -11.85 -26.14 10.33
N LYS A 281 -11.16 -26.87 9.46
CA LYS A 281 -10.70 -28.22 9.76
C LYS A 281 -9.76 -28.25 10.96
N ASN A 282 -8.77 -27.36 11.01
CA ASN A 282 -7.77 -27.38 12.07
C ASN A 282 -8.38 -27.13 13.46
N ILE A 283 -9.31 -26.18 13.57
CA ILE A 283 -10.04 -25.93 14.82
C ILE A 283 -10.88 -27.16 15.20
N PHE A 284 -11.65 -27.65 14.24
CA PHE A 284 -12.52 -28.82 14.45
C PHE A 284 -11.73 -30.05 14.90
N THR A 285 -10.70 -30.45 14.15
CA THR A 285 -9.94 -31.67 14.46
C THR A 285 -9.17 -31.55 15.78
N PHE A 286 -8.62 -30.36 16.09
CA PHE A 286 -7.96 -30.13 17.36
C PHE A 286 -8.91 -30.29 18.54
N VAL A 287 -10.07 -29.63 18.52
CA VAL A 287 -11.05 -29.71 19.59
C VAL A 287 -11.65 -31.12 19.70
N LEU A 288 -11.96 -31.76 18.56
CA LEU A 288 -12.46 -33.11 18.56
C LEU A 288 -11.44 -34.12 19.15
N SER A 289 -10.15 -33.98 18.82
CA SER A 289 -9.10 -34.82 19.39
C SER A 289 -9.00 -34.67 20.92
N LEU A 290 -9.19 -33.45 21.45
CA LEU A 290 -9.27 -33.28 22.90
C LEU A 290 -10.49 -33.94 23.51
N ILE A 291 -11.66 -33.83 22.87
CA ILE A 291 -12.90 -34.47 23.36
C ILE A 291 -12.73 -36.00 23.36
N THR A 292 -12.27 -36.59 22.26
CA THR A 292 -12.08 -38.04 22.19
C THR A 292 -11.04 -38.54 23.19
N LEU A 293 -9.99 -37.78 23.46
CA LEU A 293 -8.98 -38.10 24.48
C LEU A 293 -9.54 -38.07 25.90
N PHE A 294 -10.29 -37.03 26.27
CA PHE A 294 -10.84 -36.89 27.64
C PHE A 294 -11.99 -37.84 27.94
N PHE A 295 -12.80 -38.16 26.94
CA PHE A 295 -13.97 -39.05 27.10
C PHE A 295 -13.72 -40.48 26.65
N THR A 296 -12.47 -40.84 26.28
CA THR A 296 -12.08 -42.19 25.81
C THR A 296 -12.96 -42.70 24.67
N LEU A 297 -13.39 -41.81 23.78
CA LEU A 297 -14.20 -42.14 22.61
C LEU A 297 -13.32 -42.45 21.40
N PRO A 298 -13.76 -43.34 20.47
CA PRO A 298 -13.03 -43.60 19.26
C PRO A 298 -12.97 -42.33 18.39
N TYR A 299 -11.82 -42.07 17.77
CA TYR A 299 -11.69 -40.96 16.83
C TYR A 299 -12.40 -41.34 15.51
N PRO A 300 -13.43 -40.59 15.06
CA PRO A 300 -14.37 -41.06 14.06
C PRO A 300 -13.90 -40.89 12.61
N TYR A 301 -12.62 -40.68 12.34
CA TYR A 301 -12.14 -40.47 10.98
C TYR A 301 -10.91 -41.28 10.64
N THR A 302 -10.87 -41.80 9.39
CA THR A 302 -9.68 -42.38 8.78
C THR A 302 -8.96 -41.35 7.91
N PRO A 303 -7.65 -41.53 7.64
CA PRO A 303 -6.91 -40.60 6.74
C PRO A 303 -7.50 -40.53 5.33
N ALA A 304 -8.05 -41.64 4.79
CA ALA A 304 -8.67 -41.68 3.47
C ALA A 304 -9.93 -40.80 3.39
N GLN A 305 -10.79 -40.87 4.42
CA GLN A 305 -11.99 -40.01 4.54
C GLN A 305 -11.66 -38.55 4.65
N LEU A 306 -10.68 -38.21 5.48
CA LEU A 306 -10.19 -36.84 5.60
C LEU A 306 -9.59 -36.30 4.29
N SER A 307 -8.96 -37.17 3.50
CA SER A 307 -8.43 -36.81 2.18
C SER A 307 -9.54 -36.44 1.20
N LEU A 308 -10.65 -37.20 1.17
CA LEU A 308 -11.83 -36.90 0.36
C LEU A 308 -12.39 -35.50 0.70
N VAL A 309 -12.69 -35.29 1.99
CA VAL A 309 -13.26 -34.00 2.45
C VAL A 309 -12.30 -32.87 2.17
N ASN A 310 -11.01 -33.02 2.48
CA ASN A 310 -10.01 -31.97 2.25
C ASN A 310 -9.87 -31.58 0.77
N ALA A 311 -9.84 -32.56 -0.14
CA ALA A 311 -9.73 -32.28 -1.57
C ALA A 311 -10.91 -31.46 -2.07
N LEU A 312 -12.14 -31.84 -1.69
CA LEU A 312 -13.37 -31.26 -2.23
C LEU A 312 -13.84 -29.99 -1.50
N THR A 313 -13.54 -29.84 -0.21
CA THR A 313 -14.01 -28.69 0.57
C THR A 313 -12.93 -27.63 0.84
N ILE A 314 -11.65 -27.97 0.66
CA ILE A 314 -10.53 -27.06 0.90
C ILE A 314 -9.67 -26.91 -0.34
N GLY A 315 -9.07 -27.98 -0.85
CA GLY A 315 -8.04 -27.94 -1.91
C GLY A 315 -8.56 -27.32 -3.20
N ILE A 316 -9.52 -27.97 -3.85
CA ILE A 316 -10.09 -27.50 -5.13
C ILE A 316 -10.74 -26.10 -4.99
N PRO A 317 -11.61 -25.84 -3.98
CA PRO A 317 -12.19 -24.51 -3.81
C PRO A 317 -11.15 -23.42 -3.58
N SER A 318 -10.13 -23.67 -2.76
CA SER A 318 -9.07 -22.68 -2.51
C SER A 318 -8.32 -22.32 -3.79
N PHE A 319 -8.00 -23.33 -4.63
CA PHE A 319 -7.32 -23.12 -5.89
C PHE A 319 -8.18 -22.32 -6.88
N VAL A 320 -9.42 -22.71 -7.11
CA VAL A 320 -10.33 -22.03 -8.04
C VAL A 320 -10.61 -20.59 -7.59
N LEU A 321 -10.85 -20.37 -6.30
CA LEU A 321 -11.11 -19.04 -5.76
C LEU A 321 -9.87 -18.14 -5.77
N ALA A 322 -8.66 -18.72 -5.68
CA ALA A 322 -7.41 -17.95 -5.78
C ALA A 322 -7.12 -17.43 -7.19
N MET A 323 -7.65 -18.09 -8.22
CA MET A 323 -7.50 -17.64 -9.62
C MET A 323 -8.41 -16.47 -9.97
N GLU A 324 -9.46 -16.22 -9.19
CA GLU A 324 -10.38 -15.12 -9.47
C GLU A 324 -9.86 -13.76 -8.96
N PRO A 325 -10.04 -12.68 -9.75
CA PRO A 325 -9.75 -11.34 -9.28
C PRO A 325 -10.71 -10.96 -8.14
N ASN A 326 -10.16 -10.46 -7.05
CA ASN A 326 -10.92 -9.97 -5.90
C ASN A 326 -10.27 -8.69 -5.36
N GLU A 327 -10.61 -7.58 -5.96
CA GLU A 327 -10.06 -6.26 -5.68
C GLU A 327 -10.82 -5.50 -4.58
N ASN A 328 -11.74 -6.16 -3.89
CA ASN A 328 -12.53 -5.54 -2.83
C ASN A 328 -11.62 -4.94 -1.75
N ARG A 329 -12.04 -3.78 -1.23
CA ARG A 329 -11.28 -3.11 -0.16
C ARG A 329 -11.15 -4.01 1.06
N ILE A 330 -9.91 -4.22 1.49
CA ILE A 330 -9.60 -4.99 2.70
C ILE A 330 -10.05 -4.18 3.92
N SER A 331 -10.79 -4.83 4.81
CA SER A 331 -11.27 -4.21 6.05
C SER A 331 -10.94 -5.08 7.26
N GLY A 332 -10.53 -4.44 8.36
CA GLY A 332 -10.23 -5.13 9.61
C GLY A 332 -8.84 -5.77 9.64
N LYS A 333 -8.61 -6.64 10.63
CA LYS A 333 -7.34 -7.37 10.80
C LYS A 333 -7.46 -8.75 10.19
N PHE A 334 -6.50 -9.17 9.37
CA PHE A 334 -6.45 -10.44 8.66
C PHE A 334 -6.80 -11.65 9.56
N MET A 335 -6.05 -11.89 10.63
CA MET A 335 -6.28 -13.04 11.51
C MET A 335 -7.68 -13.04 12.13
N ARG A 336 -8.18 -11.86 12.53
CA ARG A 336 -9.52 -11.75 13.08
C ARG A 336 -10.59 -12.12 12.05
N ASN A 337 -10.44 -11.66 10.81
CA ASN A 337 -11.37 -11.97 9.73
C ASN A 337 -11.38 -13.47 9.43
N VAL A 338 -10.19 -14.09 9.34
CA VAL A 338 -10.03 -15.54 9.09
C VAL A 338 -10.70 -16.36 10.20
N ILE A 339 -10.42 -16.06 11.47
CA ILE A 339 -10.98 -16.77 12.62
C ILE A 339 -12.51 -16.64 12.66
N PHE A 340 -13.03 -15.40 12.59
CA PHE A 340 -14.49 -15.20 12.65
C PHE A 340 -15.25 -15.74 11.44
N ARG A 341 -14.57 -15.97 10.32
CA ARG A 341 -15.15 -16.64 9.14
C ARG A 341 -15.14 -18.17 9.29
N ALA A 342 -14.09 -18.75 9.87
CA ALA A 342 -13.94 -20.19 10.03
C ALA A 342 -14.74 -20.75 11.23
N LEU A 343 -14.83 -20.01 12.32
CA LEU A 343 -15.37 -20.47 13.59
C LEU A 343 -16.82 -20.99 13.51
N PRO A 344 -17.77 -20.36 12.77
CA PRO A 344 -19.13 -20.86 12.65
C PRO A 344 -19.19 -22.30 12.08
N ALA A 345 -18.40 -22.56 11.03
CA ALA A 345 -18.36 -23.88 10.41
C ALA A 345 -17.69 -24.93 11.32
N ALA A 346 -16.57 -24.57 11.95
CA ALA A 346 -15.88 -25.47 12.89
C ALA A 346 -16.75 -25.85 14.10
N LEU A 347 -17.50 -24.88 14.66
CA LEU A 347 -18.44 -25.14 15.74
C LEU A 347 -19.63 -25.99 15.29
N THR A 348 -20.11 -25.78 14.05
CA THR A 348 -21.19 -26.60 13.47
C THR A 348 -20.76 -28.04 13.30
N ASP A 349 -19.57 -28.29 12.72
CA ASP A 349 -18.99 -29.62 12.62
C ASP A 349 -18.88 -30.28 14.01
N LEU A 350 -18.35 -29.53 14.98
CA LEU A 350 -18.17 -30.06 16.33
C LEU A 350 -19.49 -30.46 16.98
N VAL A 351 -20.51 -29.62 16.93
CA VAL A 351 -21.83 -29.88 17.54
C VAL A 351 -22.48 -31.09 16.87
N LEU A 352 -22.44 -31.18 15.55
CA LEU A 352 -23.07 -32.24 14.81
C LEU A 352 -22.35 -33.60 15.00
N VAL A 353 -21.01 -33.60 14.94
CA VAL A 353 -20.21 -34.81 15.12
C VAL A 353 -20.33 -35.32 16.56
N VAL A 354 -20.29 -34.45 17.57
CA VAL A 354 -20.57 -34.84 18.96
C VAL A 354 -21.99 -35.40 19.09
N GLY A 355 -22.96 -34.80 18.38
CA GLY A 355 -24.31 -35.35 18.29
C GLY A 355 -24.33 -36.79 17.75
N VAL A 356 -23.60 -37.08 16.66
CA VAL A 356 -23.48 -38.47 16.13
C VAL A 356 -22.81 -39.41 17.13
N MET A 357 -21.77 -38.93 17.84
CA MET A 357 -21.11 -39.72 18.89
C MET A 357 -22.05 -40.08 20.04
N LEU A 358 -22.96 -39.15 20.41
CA LEU A 358 -24.00 -39.45 21.40
C LEU A 358 -25.00 -40.53 20.88
N PHE A 359 -25.40 -40.45 19.60
CA PHE A 359 -26.20 -41.51 18.98
C PHE A 359 -25.47 -42.86 18.93
N TYR A 360 -24.16 -42.83 18.62
CA TYR A 360 -23.30 -44.01 18.65
C TYR A 360 -23.35 -44.71 20.02
N LEU A 361 -23.22 -43.94 21.11
CA LEU A 361 -23.27 -44.48 22.47
C LEU A 361 -24.68 -45.00 22.85
N ALA A 362 -25.73 -44.24 22.46
CA ALA A 362 -27.11 -44.57 22.86
C ALA A 362 -27.70 -45.75 22.10
N PHE A 363 -27.37 -45.90 20.82
CA PHE A 363 -27.98 -46.90 19.91
C PHE A 363 -27.01 -48.01 19.48
N HIS A 364 -25.81 -48.08 20.07
CA HIS A 364 -24.79 -49.08 19.75
C HIS A 364 -24.50 -49.21 18.25
N ILE A 365 -24.40 -48.10 17.56
CA ILE A 365 -24.07 -48.03 16.11
C ILE A 365 -22.68 -48.67 15.92
N ARG A 366 -22.45 -49.35 14.80
CA ARG A 366 -21.12 -49.90 14.49
C ARG A 366 -20.12 -48.75 14.23
N GLU A 367 -18.87 -48.94 14.67
CA GLU A 367 -17.81 -47.94 14.55
C GLU A 367 -17.57 -47.51 13.10
N GLU A 368 -17.64 -48.43 12.13
CA GLU A 368 -17.52 -48.15 10.70
C GLU A 368 -18.63 -47.22 10.18
N MET A 369 -19.85 -47.36 10.70
CA MET A 369 -20.99 -46.51 10.35
C MET A 369 -20.86 -45.12 10.99
N LEU A 370 -20.38 -45.04 12.25
CA LEU A 370 -20.05 -43.80 12.92
C LEU A 370 -19.10 -42.95 12.04
N SER A 371 -18.02 -43.59 11.60
CA SER A 371 -17.00 -42.93 10.75
C SER A 371 -17.60 -42.42 9.43
N THR A 372 -18.45 -43.22 8.80
CA THR A 372 -19.12 -42.84 7.53
C THR A 372 -20.08 -41.68 7.74
N ILE A 373 -20.94 -41.71 8.75
CA ILE A 373 -21.89 -40.63 9.06
C ILE A 373 -21.14 -39.32 9.34
N CYS A 374 -20.09 -39.37 10.19
CA CYS A 374 -19.26 -38.21 10.52
C CYS A 374 -18.60 -37.59 9.27
N THR A 375 -18.11 -38.44 8.36
CA THR A 375 -17.52 -38.00 7.08
C THR A 375 -18.54 -37.28 6.19
N GLY A 376 -19.76 -37.82 6.12
CA GLY A 376 -20.87 -37.19 5.40
C GLY A 376 -21.23 -35.82 5.95
N ILE A 377 -21.35 -35.70 7.29
CA ILE A 377 -21.64 -34.40 7.95
C ILE A 377 -20.53 -33.39 7.70
N MET A 378 -19.27 -33.78 7.90
CA MET A 378 -18.12 -32.89 7.63
C MET A 378 -18.09 -32.45 6.16
N GLY A 379 -18.44 -33.33 5.22
CA GLY A 379 -18.58 -32.96 3.82
C GLY A 379 -19.67 -31.94 3.57
N VAL A 380 -20.86 -32.12 4.17
CA VAL A 380 -21.98 -31.19 4.05
C VAL A 380 -21.61 -29.80 4.65
N VAL A 381 -21.08 -29.77 5.86
CA VAL A 381 -20.64 -28.47 6.50
C VAL A 381 -19.51 -27.81 5.72
N GLY A 382 -18.56 -28.61 5.23
CA GLY A 382 -17.49 -28.11 4.36
C GLY A 382 -18.02 -27.48 3.06
N LEU A 383 -18.97 -28.12 2.38
CA LEU A 383 -19.63 -27.57 1.19
C LEU A 383 -20.45 -26.31 1.51
N LEU A 384 -21.13 -26.27 2.67
CA LEU A 384 -21.81 -25.04 3.14
C LEU A 384 -20.84 -23.89 3.38
N MET A 385 -19.65 -24.17 3.92
CA MET A 385 -18.60 -23.16 4.09
C MET A 385 -18.07 -22.66 2.75
N VAL A 386 -17.84 -23.56 1.77
CA VAL A 386 -17.48 -23.18 0.39
C VAL A 386 -18.57 -22.34 -0.24
N TYR A 387 -19.84 -22.70 -0.06
CA TYR A 387 -20.98 -21.90 -0.52
C TYR A 387 -20.95 -20.49 0.03
N GLN A 388 -20.74 -20.30 1.34
CA GLN A 388 -20.67 -18.98 1.97
C GLN A 388 -19.47 -18.16 1.48
N THR A 389 -18.33 -18.83 1.30
CA THR A 389 -17.08 -18.17 0.87
C THR A 389 -17.11 -17.80 -0.61
N SER A 390 -17.94 -18.46 -1.41
CA SER A 390 -18.11 -18.24 -2.84
C SER A 390 -19.10 -17.11 -3.19
N GLN A 391 -19.76 -16.52 -2.20
CA GLN A 391 -20.68 -15.40 -2.46
C GLN A 391 -19.91 -14.10 -2.75
N PRO A 392 -20.43 -13.21 -3.66
CA PRO A 392 -21.56 -13.40 -4.57
C PRO A 392 -21.22 -14.39 -5.69
N PHE A 393 -22.24 -15.17 -6.14
CA PHE A 393 -22.04 -16.19 -7.16
C PHE A 393 -21.89 -15.61 -8.57
N ASN A 394 -20.89 -16.10 -9.28
CA ASN A 394 -20.74 -15.98 -10.73
C ASN A 394 -20.87 -17.36 -11.41
N LYS A 395 -20.76 -17.42 -12.74
CA LYS A 395 -20.89 -18.67 -13.49
C LYS A 395 -19.88 -19.73 -13.07
N LEU A 396 -18.62 -19.33 -12.85
CA LEU A 396 -17.54 -20.24 -12.43
C LEU A 396 -17.80 -20.81 -11.04
N ARG A 397 -18.18 -19.97 -10.07
CA ARG A 397 -18.47 -20.40 -8.69
C ARG A 397 -19.69 -21.31 -8.61
N LYS A 398 -20.73 -21.05 -9.44
CA LYS A 398 -21.87 -21.95 -9.55
C LYS A 398 -21.47 -23.32 -10.11
N ALA A 399 -20.70 -23.34 -11.21
CA ALA A 399 -20.20 -24.58 -11.79
C ALA A 399 -19.32 -25.36 -10.81
N MET A 400 -18.41 -24.66 -10.10
CA MET A 400 -17.59 -25.25 -9.04
C MET A 400 -18.45 -25.87 -7.94
N MET A 401 -19.45 -25.18 -7.40
CA MET A 401 -20.31 -25.71 -6.35
C MET A 401 -21.08 -26.95 -6.79
N ILE A 402 -21.68 -26.90 -8.00
CA ILE A 402 -22.41 -28.04 -8.55
C ILE A 402 -21.46 -29.24 -8.74
N GLY A 403 -20.28 -28.99 -9.34
CA GLY A 403 -19.28 -30.02 -9.57
C GLY A 403 -18.77 -30.67 -8.28
N LEU A 404 -18.41 -29.84 -7.27
CA LEU A 404 -17.95 -30.35 -5.97
C LEU A 404 -19.00 -31.17 -5.25
N THR A 405 -20.26 -30.71 -5.26
CA THR A 405 -21.37 -31.44 -4.64
C THR A 405 -21.63 -32.77 -5.37
N ALA A 406 -21.64 -32.78 -6.70
CA ALA A 406 -21.82 -33.98 -7.49
C ALA A 406 -20.68 -34.99 -7.30
N VAL A 407 -19.42 -34.52 -7.31
CA VAL A 407 -18.24 -35.40 -7.08
C VAL A 407 -18.23 -35.92 -5.66
N PHE A 408 -18.59 -35.11 -4.66
CA PHE A 408 -18.69 -35.56 -3.28
C PHE A 408 -19.74 -36.67 -3.14
N ALA A 409 -20.94 -36.48 -3.71
CA ALA A 409 -21.99 -37.49 -3.70
C ALA A 409 -21.57 -38.77 -4.46
N LEU A 410 -20.91 -38.61 -5.62
CA LEU A 410 -20.40 -39.76 -6.39
C LEU A 410 -19.39 -40.57 -5.57
N CYS A 411 -18.40 -39.92 -4.99
CA CYS A 411 -17.39 -40.59 -4.17
C CYS A 411 -17.99 -41.24 -2.92
N TYR A 412 -18.92 -40.55 -2.27
CA TYR A 412 -19.53 -41.02 -1.02
C TYR A 412 -20.43 -42.23 -1.21
N PHE A 413 -21.25 -42.25 -2.27
CA PHE A 413 -22.24 -43.32 -2.48
C PHE A 413 -21.78 -44.43 -3.45
N PHE A 414 -20.95 -44.08 -4.45
CA PHE A 414 -20.58 -45.04 -5.51
C PHE A 414 -19.14 -45.56 -5.41
N LEU A 415 -18.26 -44.89 -4.65
CA LEU A 415 -16.87 -45.29 -4.46
C LEU A 415 -16.49 -45.48 -2.98
N PRO A 416 -17.35 -46.12 -2.15
CA PRO A 416 -17.14 -46.22 -0.71
C PRO A 416 -15.81 -46.92 -0.36
N ASN A 417 -15.45 -47.97 -1.08
CA ASN A 417 -14.22 -48.74 -0.82
C ASN A 417 -12.94 -47.92 -0.99
N LEU A 418 -12.93 -46.93 -1.89
CA LEU A 418 -11.77 -46.08 -2.11
C LEU A 418 -11.45 -45.19 -0.90
N PHE A 419 -12.50 -44.81 -0.17
CA PHE A 419 -12.39 -43.86 0.96
C PHE A 419 -12.69 -44.54 2.31
N THR A 420 -12.66 -45.88 2.38
CA THR A 420 -12.95 -46.64 3.60
C THR A 420 -14.30 -46.27 4.23
N LEU A 421 -15.32 -46.05 3.40
CA LEU A 421 -16.68 -45.79 3.81
C LEU A 421 -17.47 -47.13 3.84
N SER A 422 -18.37 -47.25 4.78
CA SER A 422 -19.25 -48.43 4.89
C SER A 422 -20.64 -48.12 4.36
N ALA A 423 -21.32 -49.12 3.81
CA ALA A 423 -22.71 -48.97 3.42
C ALA A 423 -23.57 -48.66 4.65
N LEU A 424 -24.38 -47.60 4.56
CA LEU A 424 -25.25 -47.15 5.64
C LEU A 424 -26.55 -48.01 5.63
N ASP A 425 -26.96 -48.43 6.81
CA ASP A 425 -28.29 -48.96 7.03
C ASP A 425 -29.34 -47.83 7.10
N ASN A 426 -30.63 -48.19 7.06
CA ASN A 426 -31.70 -47.20 7.06
C ASN A 426 -31.67 -46.24 8.27
N PRO A 427 -31.43 -46.69 9.51
CA PRO A 427 -31.29 -45.78 10.66
C PRO A 427 -30.12 -44.83 10.54
N SER A 428 -28.96 -45.32 10.13
CA SER A 428 -27.75 -44.51 9.96
C SER A 428 -27.89 -43.48 8.83
N LEU A 429 -28.55 -43.86 7.75
CA LEU A 429 -28.89 -42.92 6.65
C LEU A 429 -29.86 -41.82 7.14
N LEU A 430 -30.87 -42.18 7.96
CA LEU A 430 -31.79 -41.20 8.54
C LEU A 430 -31.05 -40.20 9.43
N ILE A 431 -30.12 -40.67 10.27
CA ILE A 431 -29.30 -39.80 11.12
C ILE A 431 -28.50 -38.83 10.25
N LEU A 432 -27.84 -39.33 9.21
CA LEU A 432 -27.06 -38.48 8.28
C LEU A 432 -27.93 -37.41 7.63
N VAL A 433 -29.11 -37.76 7.13
CA VAL A 433 -30.03 -36.84 6.46
C VAL A 433 -30.55 -35.77 7.43
N VAL A 434 -31.01 -36.17 8.61
CA VAL A 434 -31.57 -35.25 9.61
C VAL A 434 -30.49 -34.27 10.11
N LEU A 435 -29.32 -34.77 10.47
CA LEU A 435 -28.24 -33.93 10.94
C LEU A 435 -27.62 -33.08 9.81
N GLY A 436 -27.58 -33.63 8.59
CA GLY A 436 -27.16 -32.87 7.41
C GLY A 436 -28.09 -31.65 7.11
N LEU A 437 -29.40 -31.82 7.24
CA LEU A 437 -30.39 -30.74 7.12
C LEU A 437 -30.26 -29.72 8.26
N LEU A 438 -30.01 -30.22 9.48
CA LEU A 438 -29.77 -29.38 10.65
C LEU A 438 -28.49 -28.53 10.51
N ALA A 439 -27.51 -28.95 9.73
CA ALA A 439 -26.22 -28.27 9.56
C ALA A 439 -26.41 -26.80 9.14
N PHE A 440 -27.34 -26.49 8.25
CA PHE A 440 -27.63 -25.12 7.82
C PHE A 440 -28.12 -24.24 8.99
N SER A 441 -29.09 -24.75 9.77
CA SER A 441 -29.67 -24.05 10.91
C SER A 441 -28.66 -23.83 12.03
N VAL A 442 -27.86 -24.84 12.36
CA VAL A 442 -26.81 -24.74 13.38
C VAL A 442 -25.74 -23.73 12.94
N MET A 443 -25.30 -23.79 11.69
CA MET A 443 -24.33 -22.83 11.15
C MET A 443 -24.87 -21.39 11.17
N PHE A 444 -26.15 -21.17 10.85
CA PHE A 444 -26.78 -19.87 10.92
C PHE A 444 -26.80 -19.31 12.35
N VAL A 445 -27.17 -20.13 13.34
CA VAL A 445 -27.19 -19.76 14.75
C VAL A 445 -25.78 -19.42 15.24
N CYS A 446 -24.79 -20.27 14.97
CA CYS A 446 -23.38 -20.03 15.32
C CYS A 446 -22.88 -18.71 14.72
N ARG A 447 -23.17 -18.46 13.43
CA ARG A 447 -22.78 -17.22 12.77
C ARG A 447 -23.45 -15.99 13.39
N LYS A 448 -24.73 -16.04 13.72
CA LYS A 448 -25.47 -14.94 14.35
C LYS A 448 -24.91 -14.64 15.74
N GLY A 449 -24.65 -15.65 16.56
CA GLY A 449 -24.05 -15.52 17.88
C GLY A 449 -22.65 -14.89 17.83
N LEU A 450 -21.79 -15.37 16.94
CA LEU A 450 -20.45 -14.84 16.79
C LEU A 450 -20.42 -13.40 16.24
N ASN A 451 -21.35 -13.04 15.36
CA ASN A 451 -21.47 -11.67 14.88
C ASN A 451 -21.93 -10.73 16.00
N ALA A 452 -22.83 -11.16 16.89
CA ALA A 452 -23.23 -10.39 18.06
C ALA A 452 -22.04 -10.18 19.04
N ALA A 453 -21.29 -11.24 19.31
CA ALA A 453 -20.06 -11.17 20.13
C ALA A 453 -19.00 -10.23 19.51
N LYS A 454 -18.82 -10.28 18.19
CA LYS A 454 -17.92 -9.36 17.44
C LYS A 454 -18.35 -7.90 17.59
N ALA A 455 -19.64 -7.63 17.52
CA ALA A 455 -20.21 -6.28 17.69
C ALA A 455 -19.96 -5.74 19.10
N GLN A 456 -20.17 -6.54 20.14
CA GLN A 456 -19.89 -6.17 21.54
C GLN A 456 -18.40 -5.86 21.77
N LEU A 457 -17.50 -6.71 21.26
CA LEU A 457 -16.05 -6.50 21.35
C LEU A 457 -15.58 -5.22 20.62
N SER A 458 -16.28 -4.81 19.57
CA SER A 458 -15.98 -3.57 18.84
C SER A 458 -16.47 -2.33 19.56
N GLN A 459 -17.59 -2.40 20.30
CA GLN A 459 -18.15 -1.30 21.09
C GLN A 459 -17.33 -1.04 22.35
N GLY A 460 -16.81 -2.06 23.02
CA GLY A 460 -15.94 -1.93 24.20
C GLY A 460 -14.58 -1.29 23.94
N ARG A 461 -14.17 -1.14 22.67
CA ARG A 461 -12.88 -0.53 22.26
C ARG A 461 -13.02 0.89 21.70
N ARG A 462 -14.16 1.58 21.88
CA ARG A 462 -14.22 3.02 21.55
C ARG A 462 -13.29 3.77 22.51
N PRO A 463 -12.27 4.51 22.00
CA PRO A 463 -11.37 5.24 22.87
C PRO A 463 -12.14 6.30 23.65
N LEU A 464 -11.91 6.37 24.96
CA LEU A 464 -12.50 7.30 25.94
C LEU A 464 -12.44 8.79 25.54
N ARG A 465 -11.69 9.15 24.51
CA ARG A 465 -11.56 10.51 23.98
C ARG A 465 -12.81 11.08 23.30
N ARG A 466 -13.79 10.25 22.88
CA ARG A 466 -15.04 10.76 22.28
C ARG A 466 -16.11 11.09 23.33
N ARG A 467 -16.08 10.46 24.49
CA ARG A 467 -17.06 10.70 25.56
C ARG A 467 -16.93 12.10 26.20
N LYS A 468 -15.71 12.69 26.23
CA LYS A 468 -15.48 14.04 26.80
C LYS A 468 -15.87 15.20 25.87
N ARG A 469 -16.26 14.97 24.62
CA ARG A 469 -16.72 16.03 23.69
C ARG A 469 -18.23 16.15 23.61
N GLU A 470 -18.98 15.16 24.09
CA GLU A 470 -20.46 15.21 24.10
C GLU A 470 -20.98 15.77 25.43
N ASP A 471 -20.27 15.60 26.56
CA ASP A 471 -20.66 16.15 27.88
C ASP A 471 -20.26 17.62 28.08
N GLY A 472 -19.62 18.26 27.14
CA GLY A 472 -19.23 19.68 27.19
C GLY A 472 -20.11 20.62 26.35
N ARG A 473 -21.29 20.15 25.91
CA ARG A 473 -22.33 20.95 25.25
C ARG A 473 -23.69 20.70 25.93
N GLN A 474 -23.78 21.17 27.13
CA GLN A 474 -25.01 21.56 27.79
C GLN A 474 -24.80 22.88 28.49
#